data_b11f1b8190ae8d32d928e4e86153860d
#
_entry.id   b11f1b8190ae8d32d928e4e86153860d
#
_cell.length_a   1.000
_cell.length_b   1.000
_cell.length_c   1.000
_cell.angle_alpha   90.00
_cell.angle_beta   90.00
_cell.angle_gamma   90.00
#
_symmetry.space_group_name_H-M   'P 1'
#
loop_
_entity.id
_entity.type
_entity.pdbx_description
1 polymer ?
#
loop_
_entity_poly.entity_id
_entity_poly.type
_entity_poly.pdbx_seq_one_letter_code
_entity_poly.pdbx_strand_id
1 'polypeptide(L)'
;MNSVISHQWRPRSASSLEGDVLIKKLLLTHDLDGRRLESEQLLRVTENIMCFATTSEVLVSDIHSDAFAMDNESIIEIVGSQEPLGYTIYKISREILCKCCGEGDIHTRTMVMFDLLGNYRWDAKVVLVLAAFATSYGEFWLTMQLYPENPLAVSVAMLKQWPSSISKLKPRFKALSLLVKTMIDVTRYSNSTIAAWELSSLVYRLSGIYSHLRRQVDECHRDIEMKMYQKLIDTFKDKESHTDNQEVLGLLFALKNDLPLKNCPTQAKLGVSELKDKVVILLVSKPELLPLEELFLLVHQTYDHPHSKNLEGSYEIVWVPISFSDTWTNAEKESFDLLSNYLPWFSVWQPQSLDSAVVKFIKQEWKFKDEPIMVVLDSKGMVTHSNALDMVLIWGARGYPFSVSKEIQLWEKENWTLQLMIDEIDPQLAKWVEEGRNICLYGSDNLHWIRKFNAKINEIKGNGLQLDVVYVGKKNPSEQVRNILTVINEEMHTNFVLSFTKIQFFWFRLESMRRSKLRLGKMADDDHILREVSALLTTDDGDNGWAVIGKGLSSEIIWVQGSKLMEYLNRFPEWGEKVAKLGLIDAIIYVVEPPDLTAHCSHSKLIPYADGNGSIVVCQNCKRLFKKFVVYE
;
A
#
# COMPACT_ATOMS: atom_id res chain seq x y z
N MET A 1 34.62 16.89 16.98
CA MET A 1 34.94 17.26 15.57
C MET A 1 33.66 17.12 14.78
N ASN A 2 33.02 18.26 14.55
CA ASN A 2 31.74 18.39 13.88
C ASN A 2 31.95 18.41 12.37
N SER A 3 31.40 17.46 11.64
CA SER A 3 31.22 17.59 10.20
C SER A 3 29.73 17.85 9.90
N VAL A 4 29.40 19.12 9.79
CA VAL A 4 28.17 19.63 9.22
C VAL A 4 28.21 19.31 7.73
N ILE A 5 27.43 18.33 7.27
CA ILE A 5 27.22 18.09 5.84
C ILE A 5 26.24 19.16 5.37
N SER A 6 26.79 20.24 4.81
CA SER A 6 26.03 21.20 4.04
C SER A 6 25.55 20.53 2.75
N HIS A 7 24.27 20.14 2.69
CA HIS A 7 23.64 19.86 1.41
C HIS A 7 23.58 21.17 0.59
N GLN A 8 24.63 21.45 -0.17
CA GLN A 8 24.59 22.42 -1.24
C GLN A 8 23.59 21.91 -2.29
N TRP A 9 22.42 22.53 -2.28
CA TRP A 9 21.46 22.42 -3.35
C TRP A 9 22.12 22.96 -4.63
N ARG A 10 22.61 22.09 -5.52
CA ARG A 10 22.94 22.47 -6.89
C ARG A 10 21.59 22.65 -7.60
N PRO A 11 21.26 23.84 -8.12
CA PRO A 11 20.16 23.96 -9.06
C PRO A 11 20.42 22.93 -10.16
N ARG A 12 19.44 22.05 -10.45
CA ARG A 12 19.46 21.27 -11.68
C ARG A 12 19.72 22.29 -12.78
N SER A 13 20.72 22.07 -13.55
CA SER A 13 21.06 22.87 -14.72
C SER A 13 19.84 22.86 -15.65
N ALA A 14 18.92 23.83 -15.45
CA ALA A 14 18.23 24.39 -16.60
C ALA A 14 19.35 24.70 -17.60
N SER A 15 19.25 24.22 -18.83
CA SER A 15 20.29 24.42 -19.80
C SER A 15 20.63 25.91 -19.78
N SER A 16 21.87 26.26 -19.78
CA SER A 16 22.33 27.67 -19.72
C SER A 16 21.58 28.54 -20.73
N LEU A 17 21.13 27.98 -21.83
CA LEU A 17 20.28 28.60 -22.84
C LEU A 17 18.90 29.05 -22.32
N GLU A 18 18.21 28.26 -21.48
CA GLU A 18 16.90 28.65 -20.97
C GLU A 18 16.99 29.76 -19.92
N GLY A 19 18.02 29.71 -19.08
CA GLY A 19 18.33 30.79 -18.14
C GLY A 19 18.67 32.10 -18.84
N ASP A 20 19.45 32.05 -19.90
CA ASP A 20 19.84 33.24 -20.70
C ASP A 20 18.64 33.83 -21.46
N VAL A 21 17.73 33.04 -21.97
CA VAL A 21 16.50 33.51 -22.62
C VAL A 21 15.58 34.19 -21.60
N LEU A 22 15.44 33.63 -20.40
CA LEU A 22 14.67 34.22 -19.33
C LEU A 22 15.26 35.58 -18.91
N ILE A 23 16.56 35.64 -18.67
CA ILE A 23 17.26 36.88 -18.30
C ILE A 23 17.12 37.92 -19.39
N LYS A 24 17.31 37.58 -20.68
CA LYS A 24 17.11 38.50 -21.82
C LYS A 24 15.69 39.05 -21.86
N LYS A 25 14.66 38.18 -21.68
CA LYS A 25 13.28 38.63 -21.68
C LYS A 25 12.98 39.53 -20.48
N LEU A 26 13.54 39.21 -19.34
CA LEU A 26 13.45 39.99 -18.11
C LEU A 26 14.05 41.39 -18.30
N LEU A 27 15.21 41.50 -18.96
CA LEU A 27 15.88 42.77 -19.31
C LEU A 27 15.09 43.56 -20.36
N LEU A 28 14.53 42.90 -21.38
CA LEU A 28 13.71 43.53 -22.42
C LEU A 28 12.37 44.08 -21.88
N THR A 29 11.83 43.52 -20.82
CA THR A 29 10.58 43.99 -20.17
C THR A 29 10.85 45.02 -19.08
N HIS A 30 12.12 45.36 -18.81
CA HIS A 30 12.49 46.37 -17.84
C HIS A 30 12.49 47.74 -18.52
N ASP A 31 11.57 48.61 -18.15
CA ASP A 31 11.48 50.00 -18.55
C ASP A 31 11.00 50.32 -19.99
N LEU A 32 10.16 49.45 -20.58
CA LEU A 32 9.87 49.47 -22.02
C LEU A 32 8.95 50.57 -22.50
N ASP A 33 7.99 51.10 -21.76
CA ASP A 33 7.04 52.11 -22.29
C ASP A 33 6.55 53.12 -21.27
N GLY A 34 7.18 53.18 -20.11
CA GLY A 34 6.91 54.22 -19.14
C GLY A 34 5.50 54.21 -18.55
N ARG A 35 4.75 53.13 -18.63
CA ARG A 35 3.49 53.01 -17.90
C ARG A 35 3.73 53.20 -16.41
N ARG A 36 3.34 54.36 -15.93
CA ARG A 36 3.45 54.73 -14.53
C ARG A 36 2.23 54.22 -13.81
N LEU A 37 2.48 53.48 -12.74
CA LEU A 37 1.47 53.08 -11.77
C LEU A 37 1.80 53.77 -10.45
N GLU A 38 0.84 54.30 -9.77
CA GLU A 38 1.06 54.76 -8.39
C GLU A 38 1.16 53.53 -7.47
N SER A 39 2.33 52.90 -7.53
CA SER A 39 2.61 51.61 -6.88
C SER A 39 2.44 51.70 -5.36
N GLU A 40 2.68 52.87 -4.76
CA GLU A 40 2.58 53.04 -3.32
C GLU A 40 1.15 52.91 -2.80
N GLN A 41 0.15 53.50 -3.47
CA GLN A 41 -1.24 53.41 -3.07
C GLN A 41 -1.77 51.95 -3.22
N LEU A 42 -1.48 51.33 -4.36
CA LEU A 42 -1.87 49.94 -4.59
C LEU A 42 -1.20 48.99 -3.58
N LEU A 43 0.05 49.27 -3.22
CA LEU A 43 0.78 48.49 -2.22
C LEU A 43 0.11 48.62 -0.82
N ARG A 44 -0.30 49.80 -0.41
CA ARG A 44 -1.03 49.99 0.86
C ARG A 44 -2.37 49.23 0.90
N VAL A 45 -3.12 49.27 -0.22
CA VAL A 45 -4.36 48.46 -0.32
C VAL A 45 -4.05 46.98 -0.23
N THR A 46 -3.01 46.51 -0.90
CA THR A 46 -2.56 45.12 -0.85
C THR A 46 -2.20 44.70 0.57
N GLU A 47 -1.41 45.50 1.25
CA GLU A 47 -1.03 45.27 2.67
C GLU A 47 -2.26 45.24 3.59
N ASN A 48 -3.20 46.14 3.41
CA ASN A 48 -4.42 46.15 4.20
C ASN A 48 -5.24 44.86 4.02
N ILE A 49 -5.44 44.37 2.78
CA ILE A 49 -6.14 43.12 2.51
C ILE A 49 -5.43 41.95 3.19
N MET A 50 -4.12 41.87 3.04
CA MET A 50 -3.33 40.78 3.62
C MET A 50 -3.29 40.84 5.15
N CYS A 51 -3.12 42.03 5.74
CA CYS A 51 -3.17 42.22 7.19
C CYS A 51 -4.53 41.83 7.76
N PHE A 52 -5.62 42.25 7.14
CA PHE A 52 -6.97 41.89 7.54
C PHE A 52 -7.21 40.38 7.53
N ALA A 53 -6.74 39.70 6.50
CA ALA A 53 -6.84 38.24 6.40
C ALA A 53 -5.95 37.48 7.40
N THR A 54 -4.97 38.12 8.04
CA THR A 54 -4.11 37.48 9.06
C THR A 54 -4.53 37.78 10.51
N THR A 55 -5.27 38.85 10.75
CA THR A 55 -5.82 39.18 12.07
C THR A 55 -7.07 38.36 12.37
N SER A 56 -6.87 37.19 12.89
CA SER A 56 -7.81 36.06 12.96
C SER A 56 -8.92 36.16 14.01
N GLU A 57 -9.11 37.30 14.72
CA GLU A 57 -10.03 37.38 15.87
C GLU A 57 -11.08 38.49 15.79
N VAL A 58 -11.15 39.25 14.69
CA VAL A 58 -12.21 40.25 14.57
C VAL A 58 -13.45 39.57 14.01
N LEU A 59 -14.43 39.39 14.90
CA LEU A 59 -15.82 39.05 14.52
C LEU A 59 -16.30 40.02 13.45
N VAL A 60 -16.96 39.51 12.43
CA VAL A 60 -17.57 40.26 11.30
C VAL A 60 -18.57 41.36 11.79
N SER A 61 -18.89 41.39 13.08
CA SER A 61 -19.77 42.35 13.71
C SER A 61 -19.24 43.79 13.83
N ASP A 62 -17.91 43.99 13.70
CA ASP A 62 -17.29 45.30 13.89
C ASP A 62 -16.71 45.95 12.63
N ILE A 63 -17.14 45.49 11.46
CA ILE A 63 -16.81 46.14 10.19
C ILE A 63 -17.63 47.44 10.11
N HIS A 64 -17.24 48.46 10.86
CA HIS A 64 -17.68 49.81 10.58
C HIS A 64 -17.07 50.28 9.27
N SER A 65 -17.93 50.82 8.40
CA SER A 65 -17.69 51.22 7.03
C SER A 65 -16.56 52.26 6.80
N ASP A 66 -15.96 52.79 7.86
CA ASP A 66 -14.99 53.89 7.78
C ASP A 66 -13.58 53.48 7.33
N ALA A 67 -13.24 52.17 7.35
CA ALA A 67 -11.94 51.71 6.88
C ALA A 67 -11.90 51.52 5.35
N PHE A 68 -13.02 51.54 4.67
CA PHE A 68 -13.14 51.40 3.20
C PHE A 68 -13.60 52.69 2.50
N ALA A 69 -13.76 53.80 3.20
CA ALA A 69 -14.01 55.09 2.60
C ALA A 69 -12.71 55.70 2.03
N MET A 70 -12.09 54.99 1.09
CA MET A 70 -11.23 55.67 0.10
C MET A 70 -12.16 56.24 -0.96
N ASP A 71 -12.02 57.54 -1.23
CA ASP A 71 -12.73 58.21 -2.31
C ASP A 71 -12.63 57.42 -3.60
N ASN A 72 -13.77 56.90 -4.04
CA ASN A 72 -13.89 56.17 -5.29
C ASN A 72 -13.43 57.01 -6.53
N GLU A 73 -13.40 58.32 -6.38
CA GLU A 73 -12.96 59.25 -7.44
C GLU A 73 -11.42 59.20 -7.66
N SER A 74 -10.60 58.97 -6.64
CA SER A 74 -9.14 58.89 -6.81
C SER A 74 -8.67 57.57 -7.44
N ILE A 75 -9.47 56.52 -7.45
CA ILE A 75 -9.15 55.24 -8.13
C ILE A 75 -9.39 55.34 -9.63
N ILE A 76 -10.31 56.20 -10.08
CA ILE A 76 -10.71 56.34 -11.49
C ILE A 76 -9.70 57.22 -12.27
N GLU A 77 -9.04 58.15 -11.65
CA GLU A 77 -8.05 59.03 -12.32
C GLU A 77 -6.67 58.43 -12.62
N ILE A 78 -6.37 57.24 -12.14
CA ILE A 78 -5.09 56.52 -12.38
C ILE A 78 -5.03 55.88 -13.77
N VAL A 79 -6.05 56.05 -14.60
CA VAL A 79 -6.19 55.30 -15.85
C VAL A 79 -5.86 56.14 -17.08
N GLY A 80 -4.57 56.28 -17.34
CA GLY A 80 -4.04 56.67 -18.68
C GLY A 80 -3.76 55.47 -19.62
N SER A 81 -4.22 54.24 -19.29
CA SER A 81 -3.99 53.03 -20.10
C SER A 81 -5.28 52.54 -20.75
N GLN A 82 -5.19 52.00 -21.96
CA GLN A 82 -6.29 51.44 -22.73
C GLN A 82 -7.01 50.28 -22.02
N GLU A 83 -6.47 49.67 -21.01
CA GLU A 83 -7.09 48.62 -20.21
C GLU A 83 -7.25 49.04 -18.73
N PRO A 84 -8.42 48.87 -18.12
CA PRO A 84 -8.64 49.16 -16.69
C PRO A 84 -7.67 48.35 -15.81
N LEU A 85 -7.06 48.99 -14.82
CA LEU A 85 -6.11 48.35 -13.88
C LEU A 85 -6.72 47.10 -13.22
N GLY A 86 -7.99 47.17 -12.84
CA GLY A 86 -8.74 46.01 -12.29
C GLY A 86 -8.77 44.81 -13.22
N TYR A 87 -8.84 45.01 -14.51
CA TYR A 87 -8.81 43.95 -15.50
C TYR A 87 -7.42 43.29 -15.61
N THR A 88 -6.38 44.07 -15.55
CA THR A 88 -5.00 43.56 -15.52
C THR A 88 -4.75 42.72 -14.25
N ILE A 89 -5.17 43.24 -13.07
CA ILE A 89 -5.10 42.51 -11.80
C ILE A 89 -5.90 41.20 -11.88
N TYR A 90 -7.12 41.24 -12.43
CA TYR A 90 -7.95 40.04 -12.63
C TYR A 90 -7.29 39.01 -13.56
N LYS A 91 -6.72 39.44 -14.70
CA LYS A 91 -5.98 38.54 -15.59
C LYS A 91 -4.81 37.87 -14.87
N ILE A 92 -4.01 38.64 -14.15
CA ILE A 92 -2.86 38.12 -13.38
C ILE A 92 -3.35 37.14 -12.29
N SER A 93 -4.40 37.49 -11.57
CA SER A 93 -5.02 36.63 -10.55
C SER A 93 -5.48 35.30 -11.13
N ARG A 94 -6.17 35.35 -12.29
CA ARG A 94 -6.61 34.15 -12.98
C ARG A 94 -5.44 33.28 -13.42
N GLU A 95 -4.37 33.87 -13.95
CA GLU A 95 -3.16 33.14 -14.34
C GLU A 95 -2.48 32.50 -13.12
N ILE A 96 -2.41 33.18 -11.99
CA ILE A 96 -1.88 32.62 -10.75
C ILE A 96 -2.71 31.40 -10.32
N LEU A 97 -4.05 31.51 -10.28
CA LEU A 97 -4.94 30.44 -9.87
C LEU A 97 -4.90 29.25 -10.83
N CYS A 98 -4.95 29.49 -12.14
CA CYS A 98 -4.85 28.42 -13.15
C CYS A 98 -3.53 27.63 -13.03
N LYS A 99 -2.49 28.28 -12.57
CA LYS A 99 -1.14 27.70 -12.50
C LYS A 99 -0.84 27.00 -11.18
N CYS A 100 -1.54 27.35 -10.14
CA CYS A 100 -1.52 26.58 -8.89
C CYS A 100 -2.23 25.23 -9.01
N CYS A 101 -3.13 25.06 -9.98
CA CYS A 101 -3.98 23.88 -10.15
C CYS A 101 -3.66 23.01 -11.37
N GLY A 102 -2.75 23.41 -12.27
CA GLY A 102 -2.54 22.78 -13.57
C GLY A 102 -1.22 22.04 -13.73
N GLU A 103 -1.24 21.00 -14.54
CA GLU A 103 -0.05 20.36 -15.08
C GLU A 103 0.64 21.30 -16.07
N GLY A 104 1.93 21.48 -15.99
CA GLY A 104 2.70 22.27 -16.93
C GLY A 104 3.99 22.83 -16.35
N ASP A 105 4.95 23.04 -17.21
CA ASP A 105 6.27 23.55 -16.86
C ASP A 105 6.21 24.96 -16.25
N ILE A 106 6.87 25.14 -15.10
CA ILE A 106 6.97 26.41 -14.38
C ILE A 106 7.56 27.51 -15.28
N HIS A 107 8.51 27.16 -16.16
CA HIS A 107 9.15 28.10 -17.08
C HIS A 107 8.13 28.74 -18.04
N THR A 108 7.35 27.92 -18.74
CA THR A 108 6.31 28.41 -19.67
C THR A 108 5.32 29.33 -18.97
N ARG A 109 4.92 29.00 -17.76
CA ARG A 109 4.00 29.80 -16.94
C ARG A 109 4.60 31.14 -16.54
N THR A 110 5.86 31.13 -16.12
CA THR A 110 6.59 32.38 -15.79
C THR A 110 6.68 33.29 -17.01
N MET A 111 6.90 32.73 -18.21
CA MET A 111 6.95 33.49 -19.44
C MET A 111 5.62 34.16 -19.78
N VAL A 112 4.48 33.48 -19.60
CA VAL A 112 3.17 34.11 -19.80
C VAL A 112 2.93 35.25 -18.81
N MET A 113 3.34 35.09 -17.55
CA MET A 113 3.27 36.19 -16.58
C MET A 113 4.12 37.40 -16.99
N PHE A 114 5.32 37.19 -17.53
CA PHE A 114 6.15 38.27 -18.04
C PHE A 114 5.52 38.95 -19.27
N ASP A 115 4.84 38.21 -20.14
CA ASP A 115 4.13 38.78 -21.28
C ASP A 115 2.98 39.71 -20.84
N LEU A 116 2.20 39.27 -19.83
CA LEU A 116 1.13 40.09 -19.24
C LEU A 116 1.66 41.39 -18.60
N LEU A 117 2.83 41.33 -18.02
CA LEU A 117 3.45 42.42 -17.29
C LEU A 117 4.45 43.23 -18.18
N GLY A 118 4.59 42.87 -19.46
CA GLY A 118 5.63 43.38 -20.34
C GLY A 118 5.76 44.90 -20.38
N ASN A 119 4.65 45.61 -20.34
CA ASN A 119 4.57 47.07 -20.50
C ASN A 119 4.67 47.86 -19.18
N TYR A 120 4.90 47.22 -18.05
CA TYR A 120 5.00 47.90 -16.76
C TYR A 120 6.44 47.96 -16.28
N ARG A 121 6.78 49.00 -15.50
CA ARG A 121 8.05 49.11 -14.77
C ARG A 121 8.18 48.04 -13.71
N TRP A 122 9.40 47.73 -13.24
CA TRP A 122 9.66 46.68 -12.26
C TRP A 122 8.88 46.80 -10.96
N ASP A 123 8.84 48.00 -10.40
CA ASP A 123 8.09 48.30 -9.19
C ASP A 123 6.60 48.02 -9.39
N ALA A 124 6.03 48.46 -10.50
CA ALA A 124 4.65 48.17 -10.87
C ALA A 124 4.39 46.69 -11.08
N LYS A 125 5.31 45.93 -11.74
CA LYS A 125 5.19 44.49 -11.93
C LYS A 125 5.06 43.76 -10.62
N VAL A 126 5.91 44.07 -9.63
CA VAL A 126 5.89 43.43 -8.31
C VAL A 126 4.60 43.76 -7.59
N VAL A 127 4.20 45.01 -7.56
CA VAL A 127 2.97 45.45 -6.88
C VAL A 127 1.70 44.84 -7.52
N LEU A 128 1.65 44.73 -8.86
CA LEU A 128 0.52 44.12 -9.57
C LEU A 128 0.38 42.63 -9.25
N VAL A 129 1.48 41.91 -9.18
CA VAL A 129 1.47 40.48 -8.81
C VAL A 129 1.00 40.31 -7.35
N LEU A 130 1.52 41.16 -6.45
CA LEU A 130 1.09 41.15 -5.04
C LEU A 130 -0.39 41.52 -4.89
N ALA A 131 -0.88 42.50 -5.64
CA ALA A 131 -2.29 42.88 -5.60
C ALA A 131 -3.19 41.76 -6.12
N ALA A 132 -2.82 41.09 -7.21
CA ALA A 132 -3.54 39.94 -7.73
C ALA A 132 -3.59 38.78 -6.71
N PHE A 133 -2.48 38.51 -6.06
CA PHE A 133 -2.43 37.50 -5.00
C PHE A 133 -3.31 37.91 -3.80
N ALA A 134 -3.18 39.14 -3.29
CA ALA A 134 -3.93 39.64 -2.15
C ALA A 134 -5.44 39.61 -2.41
N THR A 135 -5.88 39.97 -3.60
CA THR A 135 -7.30 39.94 -3.99
C THR A 135 -7.83 38.50 -3.94
N SER A 136 -7.10 37.56 -4.54
CA SER A 136 -7.50 36.13 -4.55
C SER A 136 -7.50 35.52 -3.15
N TYR A 137 -6.49 35.87 -2.34
CA TYR A 137 -6.36 35.39 -0.97
C TYR A 137 -7.45 35.97 -0.07
N GLY A 138 -7.72 37.27 -0.17
CA GLY A 138 -8.77 37.93 0.60
C GLY A 138 -10.17 37.39 0.27
N GLU A 139 -10.47 37.15 -1.02
CA GLU A 139 -11.72 36.54 -1.48
C GLU A 139 -11.88 35.13 -0.90
N PHE A 140 -10.86 34.31 -0.98
CA PHE A 140 -10.85 32.95 -0.42
C PHE A 140 -11.05 32.97 1.09
N TRP A 141 -10.31 33.84 1.81
CA TRP A 141 -10.41 33.98 3.26
C TRP A 141 -11.83 34.39 3.68
N LEU A 142 -12.40 35.42 3.05
CA LEU A 142 -13.73 35.90 3.36
C LEU A 142 -14.80 34.84 3.11
N THR A 143 -14.73 34.16 1.95
CA THR A 143 -15.65 33.08 1.63
C THR A 143 -15.55 31.96 2.65
N MET A 144 -14.34 31.58 3.07
CA MET A 144 -14.13 30.51 4.03
C MET A 144 -14.62 30.86 5.44
N GLN A 145 -14.54 32.14 5.85
CA GLN A 145 -15.09 32.59 7.13
C GLN A 145 -16.62 32.53 7.16
N LEU A 146 -17.27 32.87 6.03
CA LEU A 146 -18.71 32.93 5.90
C LEU A 146 -19.37 31.59 5.50
N TYR A 147 -18.59 30.61 5.07
CA TYR A 147 -19.09 29.29 4.65
C TYR A 147 -19.28 28.38 5.88
N PRO A 148 -20.32 27.58 6.00
CA PRO A 148 -21.49 27.42 5.10
C PRO A 148 -22.70 28.31 5.44
N GLU A 149 -22.59 29.21 6.40
CA GLU A 149 -23.73 29.93 6.98
C GLU A 149 -24.30 31.01 6.07
N ASN A 150 -23.46 31.56 5.19
CA ASN A 150 -23.86 32.63 4.28
C ASN A 150 -24.15 32.11 2.87
N PRO A 151 -25.40 32.28 2.34
CA PRO A 151 -25.77 31.80 1.00
C PRO A 151 -24.92 32.37 -0.14
N LEU A 152 -24.43 33.62 0.01
CA LEU A 152 -23.57 34.24 -0.99
C LEU A 152 -22.20 33.56 -1.00
N ALA A 153 -21.63 33.25 0.15
CA ALA A 153 -20.37 32.52 0.25
C ALA A 153 -20.48 31.11 -0.35
N VAL A 154 -21.61 30.43 -0.12
CA VAL A 154 -21.90 29.13 -0.75
C VAL A 154 -21.97 29.26 -2.27
N SER A 155 -22.68 30.28 -2.79
CA SER A 155 -22.77 30.52 -4.22
C SER A 155 -21.43 30.86 -4.86
N VAL A 156 -20.59 31.67 -4.20
CA VAL A 156 -19.23 31.99 -4.66
C VAL A 156 -18.36 30.74 -4.69
N ALA A 157 -18.41 29.91 -3.64
CA ALA A 157 -17.66 28.66 -3.58
C ALA A 157 -18.08 27.72 -4.72
N MET A 158 -19.37 27.60 -5.02
CA MET A 158 -19.88 26.81 -6.16
C MET A 158 -19.42 27.35 -7.51
N LEU A 159 -19.52 28.66 -7.73
CA LEU A 159 -19.07 29.31 -8.97
C LEU A 159 -17.57 29.15 -9.20
N LYS A 160 -16.79 29.16 -8.12
CA LYS A 160 -15.33 28.96 -8.16
C LYS A 160 -14.94 27.48 -8.17
N GLN A 161 -15.91 26.56 -8.16
CA GLN A 161 -15.68 25.11 -8.10
C GLN A 161 -14.80 24.70 -6.91
N TRP A 162 -14.94 25.40 -5.79
CA TRP A 162 -14.24 25.02 -4.58
C TRP A 162 -14.86 23.78 -3.96
N PRO A 163 -14.03 22.89 -3.32
CA PRO A 163 -14.53 21.66 -2.73
C PRO A 163 -15.67 21.94 -1.73
N SER A 164 -16.68 21.08 -1.70
CA SER A 164 -17.76 21.12 -0.69
C SER A 164 -17.24 21.04 0.76
N SER A 165 -16.00 20.56 0.91
CA SER A 165 -15.30 20.44 2.20
C SER A 165 -14.48 21.68 2.58
N ILE A 166 -14.77 22.86 2.03
CA ILE A 166 -13.99 24.10 2.28
C ILE A 166 -13.86 24.42 3.78
N SER A 167 -14.87 24.11 4.60
CA SER A 167 -14.83 24.27 6.05
C SER A 167 -13.72 23.44 6.71
N LYS A 168 -13.37 22.28 6.13
CA LYS A 168 -12.28 21.43 6.61
C LYS A 168 -10.89 22.03 6.34
N LEU A 169 -10.81 23.07 5.49
CA LEU A 169 -9.56 23.77 5.18
C LEU A 169 -9.21 24.84 6.24
N LYS A 170 -10.14 25.22 7.15
CA LYS A 170 -9.87 26.24 8.19
C LYS A 170 -8.58 26.00 8.99
N PRO A 171 -8.25 24.77 9.44
CA PRO A 171 -6.98 24.52 10.13
C PRO A 171 -5.75 24.74 9.24
N ARG A 172 -5.81 24.34 7.96
CA ARG A 172 -4.73 24.56 6.98
C ARG A 172 -4.57 26.05 6.68
N PHE A 173 -5.67 26.76 6.57
CA PHE A 173 -5.67 28.21 6.35
C PHE A 173 -4.98 28.95 7.50
N LYS A 174 -5.26 28.56 8.74
CA LYS A 174 -4.58 29.12 9.92
C LYS A 174 -3.07 28.87 9.89
N ALA A 175 -2.63 27.71 9.38
CA ALA A 175 -1.20 27.43 9.22
C ALA A 175 -0.52 28.30 8.15
N LEU A 176 -1.26 28.77 7.12
CA LEU A 176 -0.76 29.70 6.11
C LEU A 176 -0.61 31.14 6.62
N SER A 177 -1.17 31.49 7.75
CA SER A 177 -1.12 32.86 8.29
C SER A 177 0.30 33.39 8.49
N LEU A 178 1.24 32.53 8.88
CA LEU A 178 2.65 32.89 9.02
C LEU A 178 3.29 33.23 7.66
N LEU A 179 2.98 32.47 6.61
CA LEU A 179 3.45 32.74 5.25
C LEU A 179 2.94 34.11 4.77
N VAL A 180 1.64 34.38 4.96
CA VAL A 180 1.04 35.66 4.57
C VAL A 180 1.66 36.82 5.33
N LYS A 181 1.89 36.68 6.64
CA LYS A 181 2.59 37.68 7.45
C LYS A 181 4.00 37.97 6.90
N THR A 182 4.75 36.92 6.54
CA THR A 182 6.07 37.07 5.93
C THR A 182 6.00 37.80 4.59
N MET A 183 4.97 37.54 3.76
CA MET A 183 4.74 38.26 2.52
C MET A 183 4.47 39.75 2.76
N ILE A 184 3.71 40.12 3.78
CA ILE A 184 3.47 41.51 4.19
C ILE A 184 4.79 42.19 4.57
N ASP A 185 5.60 41.54 5.40
CA ASP A 185 6.89 42.08 5.84
C ASP A 185 7.84 42.30 4.68
N VAL A 186 7.90 41.37 3.72
CA VAL A 186 8.67 41.48 2.49
C VAL A 186 8.19 42.65 1.60
N THR A 187 6.85 42.79 1.49
CA THR A 187 6.25 43.88 0.70
C THR A 187 6.62 45.25 1.26
N ARG A 188 6.52 45.42 2.59
CA ARG A 188 6.94 46.67 3.29
C ARG A 188 8.42 46.96 3.09
N TYR A 189 9.28 45.93 3.21
CA TYR A 189 10.71 46.08 2.99
C TYR A 189 11.05 46.51 1.56
N SER A 190 10.38 45.91 0.58
CA SER A 190 10.56 46.24 -0.84
C SER A 190 10.18 47.68 -1.14
N ASN A 191 9.14 48.21 -0.54
CA ASN A 191 8.68 49.59 -0.75
C ASN A 191 9.67 50.62 -0.27
N SER A 192 10.37 50.42 0.86
CA SER A 192 11.32 51.36 1.41
C SER A 192 12.61 51.53 0.59
N THR A 193 12.88 50.67 -0.38
CA THR A 193 14.18 50.59 -1.09
C THR A 193 14.12 50.72 -2.61
N ILE A 194 12.94 50.83 -3.20
CA ILE A 194 12.71 50.83 -4.66
C ILE A 194 13.37 52.03 -5.37
N ALA A 195 13.61 53.13 -4.68
CA ALA A 195 14.07 54.39 -5.32
C ALA A 195 15.57 54.45 -5.71
N ALA A 196 16.43 53.47 -5.37
CA ALA A 196 17.88 53.62 -5.50
C ALA A 196 18.63 52.35 -5.98
N TRP A 197 18.05 51.50 -6.83
CA TRP A 197 18.65 50.20 -7.13
C TRP A 197 19.43 50.12 -8.45
N GLU A 198 20.72 49.77 -8.35
CA GLU A 198 21.44 49.13 -9.43
C GLU A 198 20.93 47.68 -9.60
N LEU A 199 20.91 47.19 -10.86
CA LEU A 199 20.37 45.87 -11.23
C LEU A 199 20.99 44.73 -10.43
N SER A 200 22.29 44.77 -10.15
CA SER A 200 23.01 43.77 -9.35
C SER A 200 22.53 43.72 -7.87
N SER A 201 22.27 44.89 -7.28
CA SER A 201 21.74 45.02 -5.94
C SER A 201 20.31 44.50 -5.86
N LEU A 202 19.49 44.74 -6.89
CA LEU A 202 18.13 44.20 -7.02
C LEU A 202 18.12 42.67 -7.06
N VAL A 203 18.96 42.08 -7.92
CA VAL A 203 19.07 40.63 -8.04
C VAL A 203 19.46 39.97 -6.73
N TYR A 204 20.44 40.54 -6.02
CA TYR A 204 20.88 40.02 -4.72
C TYR A 204 19.76 40.05 -3.67
N ARG A 205 19.04 41.16 -3.59
CA ARG A 205 17.93 41.32 -2.63
C ARG A 205 16.74 40.44 -2.98
N LEU A 206 16.36 40.34 -4.25
CA LEU A 206 15.31 39.42 -4.70
C LEU A 206 15.66 37.95 -4.41
N SER A 207 16.93 37.59 -4.57
CA SER A 207 17.41 36.26 -4.20
C SER A 207 17.28 35.98 -2.69
N GLY A 208 17.61 36.99 -1.85
CA GLY A 208 17.42 36.90 -0.40
C GLY A 208 15.94 36.75 0.01
N ILE A 209 15.08 37.57 -0.61
CA ILE A 209 13.63 37.53 -0.41
C ILE A 209 13.08 36.17 -0.85
N TYR A 210 13.45 35.68 -2.02
CA TYR A 210 13.06 34.37 -2.54
C TYR A 210 13.47 33.25 -1.58
N SER A 211 14.71 33.27 -1.11
CA SER A 211 15.21 32.26 -0.16
C SER A 211 14.45 32.29 1.16
N HIS A 212 14.10 33.48 1.64
CA HIS A 212 13.31 33.64 2.86
C HIS A 212 11.87 33.11 2.69
N LEU A 213 11.18 33.54 1.62
CA LEU A 213 9.84 33.06 1.30
C LEU A 213 9.81 31.54 1.09
N ARG A 214 10.80 31.02 0.36
CA ARG A 214 10.92 29.57 0.17
C ARG A 214 10.99 28.80 1.48
N ARG A 215 11.84 29.27 2.39
CA ARG A 215 11.94 28.67 3.72
C ARG A 215 10.60 28.71 4.48
N GLN A 216 9.89 29.85 4.42
CA GLN A 216 8.58 29.97 5.07
C GLN A 216 7.52 29.07 4.42
N VAL A 217 7.54 28.91 3.10
CA VAL A 217 6.68 27.94 2.40
C VAL A 217 6.98 26.52 2.86
N ASP A 218 8.26 26.15 2.94
CA ASP A 218 8.68 24.82 3.37
C ASP A 218 8.30 24.55 4.86
N GLU A 219 8.39 25.56 5.72
CA GLU A 219 7.92 25.47 7.11
C GLU A 219 6.40 25.31 7.18
N CYS A 220 5.66 26.10 6.42
CA CYS A 220 4.21 25.99 6.34
C CYS A 220 3.75 24.62 5.83
N HIS A 221 4.40 24.08 4.80
CA HIS A 221 4.12 22.75 4.29
C HIS A 221 4.36 21.69 5.36
N ARG A 222 5.46 21.78 6.10
CA ARG A 222 5.76 20.86 7.22
C ARG A 222 4.71 20.93 8.32
N ASP A 223 4.25 22.13 8.67
CA ASP A 223 3.20 22.31 9.68
C ASP A 223 1.86 21.72 9.23
N ILE A 224 1.48 21.92 7.96
CA ILE A 224 0.27 21.34 7.38
C ILE A 224 0.37 19.81 7.36
N GLU A 225 1.50 19.27 6.90
CA GLU A 225 1.77 17.84 6.89
C GLU A 225 1.69 17.24 8.30
N MET A 226 2.31 17.90 9.29
CA MET A 226 2.29 17.44 10.67
C MET A 226 0.88 17.42 11.26
N LYS A 227 0.07 18.46 11.01
CA LYS A 227 -1.33 18.51 11.46
C LYS A 227 -2.19 17.44 10.80
N MET A 228 -2.00 17.20 9.51
CA MET A 228 -2.70 16.14 8.80
C MET A 228 -2.29 14.76 9.33
N TYR A 229 -0.99 14.54 9.53
CA TYR A 229 -0.47 13.31 10.11
C TYR A 229 -1.03 13.06 11.52
N GLN A 230 -1.06 14.10 12.39
CA GLN A 230 -1.63 13.98 13.71
C GLN A 230 -3.13 13.66 13.65
N LYS A 231 -3.86 14.30 12.74
CA LYS A 231 -5.28 14.03 12.53
C LYS A 231 -5.52 12.58 12.11
N LEU A 232 -4.68 12.00 11.24
CA LEU A 232 -4.75 10.58 10.89
C LEU A 232 -4.55 9.71 12.12
N ILE A 233 -3.52 9.97 12.92
CA ILE A 233 -3.27 9.22 14.16
C ILE A 233 -4.48 9.27 15.09
N ASP A 234 -5.04 10.45 15.33
CA ASP A 234 -6.16 10.63 16.24
C ASP A 234 -7.40 9.90 15.72
N THR A 235 -7.70 9.98 14.41
CA THR A 235 -8.81 9.29 13.77
C THR A 235 -8.69 7.77 13.91
N PHE A 236 -7.50 7.19 13.69
CA PHE A 236 -7.30 5.75 13.83
C PHE A 236 -7.22 5.27 15.30
N LYS A 237 -7.01 6.16 16.26
CA LYS A 237 -7.03 5.84 17.71
C LYS A 237 -8.42 5.94 18.33
N ASP A 238 -9.28 6.77 17.79
CA ASP A 238 -10.64 6.99 18.30
C ASP A 238 -11.58 5.87 17.85
N LYS A 239 -11.81 4.91 18.76
CA LYS A 239 -12.62 3.70 18.47
C LYS A 239 -14.14 3.93 18.58
N GLU A 240 -14.59 5.03 19.16
CA GLU A 240 -16.01 5.22 19.50
C GLU A 240 -16.74 6.23 18.60
N SER A 241 -16.00 7.06 17.86
CA SER A 241 -16.55 8.23 17.16
C SER A 241 -17.10 7.89 15.75
N HIS A 242 -16.69 6.77 15.13
CA HIS A 242 -17.05 6.49 13.75
C HIS A 242 -18.34 5.69 13.62
N THR A 243 -19.30 6.24 12.90
CA THR A 243 -20.54 5.54 12.50
C THR A 243 -20.32 4.63 11.30
N ASP A 244 -19.45 5.04 10.38
CA ASP A 244 -19.06 4.28 9.17
C ASP A 244 -17.59 4.56 8.79
N ASN A 245 -17.11 3.90 7.74
CA ASN A 245 -15.73 4.01 7.27
C ASN A 245 -15.45 5.24 6.38
N GLN A 246 -16.45 6.08 6.09
CA GLN A 246 -16.32 7.14 5.08
C GLN A 246 -15.38 8.25 5.51
N GLU A 247 -15.39 8.62 6.79
CA GLU A 247 -14.49 9.66 7.31
C GLU A 247 -13.03 9.22 7.21
N VAL A 248 -12.74 7.98 7.61
CA VAL A 248 -11.39 7.39 7.57
C VAL A 248 -10.88 7.29 6.14
N LEU A 249 -11.71 6.75 5.22
CA LEU A 249 -11.37 6.60 3.81
C LEU A 249 -11.22 7.96 3.12
N GLY A 250 -12.12 8.91 3.44
CA GLY A 250 -12.02 10.28 2.95
C GLY A 250 -10.75 10.99 3.40
N LEU A 251 -10.24 10.66 4.60
CA LEU A 251 -9.00 11.22 5.11
C LEU A 251 -7.76 10.57 4.44
N LEU A 252 -7.79 9.25 4.24
CA LEU A 252 -6.72 8.50 3.57
C LEU A 252 -6.59 8.88 2.09
N PHE A 253 -7.72 9.04 1.41
CA PHE A 253 -7.77 9.31 -0.02
C PHE A 253 -8.12 10.77 -0.34
N ALA A 254 -7.79 11.71 0.57
CA ALA A 254 -8.01 13.15 0.38
C ALA A 254 -7.22 13.67 -0.84
N LEU A 255 -7.64 13.25 -2.02
CA LEU A 255 -7.19 13.79 -3.29
C LEU A 255 -7.99 15.06 -3.62
N LYS A 256 -7.45 15.89 -4.49
CA LYS A 256 -8.10 17.12 -4.98
C LYS A 256 -9.44 16.85 -5.69
N ASN A 257 -9.74 15.61 -6.01
CA ASN A 257 -10.96 15.17 -6.67
C ASN A 257 -11.88 14.41 -5.70
N ASP A 258 -13.19 14.62 -5.80
CA ASP A 258 -14.20 13.89 -5.03
C ASP A 258 -14.27 12.39 -5.40
N LEU A 259 -13.58 11.97 -6.45
CA LEU A 259 -13.56 10.61 -6.99
C LEU A 259 -12.12 10.04 -6.92
N PRO A 260 -11.64 9.66 -5.73
CA PRO A 260 -10.25 9.25 -5.54
C PRO A 260 -9.95 7.82 -5.96
N LEU A 261 -10.97 7.03 -6.29
CA LEU A 261 -10.83 5.61 -6.61
C LEU A 261 -11.04 5.35 -8.11
N LYS A 262 -10.41 4.30 -8.58
CA LYS A 262 -10.55 3.71 -9.91
C LYS A 262 -11.06 2.28 -9.76
N ASN A 263 -12.16 1.95 -10.39
CA ASN A 263 -12.54 0.57 -10.60
C ASN A 263 -11.71 0.03 -11.77
N CYS A 264 -10.74 -0.84 -11.49
CA CYS A 264 -9.78 -1.30 -12.50
C CYS A 264 -10.47 -2.07 -13.66
N PRO A 265 -11.44 -2.98 -13.43
CA PRO A 265 -12.16 -3.65 -14.50
C PRO A 265 -12.93 -2.72 -15.45
N THR A 266 -13.62 -1.72 -14.92
CA THR A 266 -14.50 -0.82 -15.71
C THR A 266 -13.82 0.48 -16.09
N GLN A 267 -12.65 0.78 -15.52
CA GLN A 267 -11.91 2.04 -15.65
C GLN A 267 -12.70 3.27 -15.15
N ALA A 268 -13.79 3.07 -14.45
CA ALA A 268 -14.63 4.14 -13.90
C ALA A 268 -13.96 4.80 -12.68
N LYS A 269 -14.12 6.12 -12.58
CA LYS A 269 -13.75 6.88 -11.38
C LYS A 269 -14.88 6.80 -10.37
N LEU A 270 -14.54 6.56 -9.12
CA LEU A 270 -15.52 6.34 -8.07
C LEU A 270 -15.16 7.13 -6.80
N GLY A 271 -16.17 7.46 -6.03
CA GLY A 271 -16.01 8.05 -4.70
C GLY A 271 -15.79 6.98 -3.63
N VAL A 272 -15.37 7.40 -2.45
CA VAL A 272 -15.24 6.49 -1.29
C VAL A 272 -16.59 5.92 -0.84
N SER A 273 -17.70 6.52 -1.26
CA SER A 273 -19.08 6.04 -0.99
C SER A 273 -19.32 4.60 -1.46
N GLU A 274 -18.62 4.15 -2.50
CA GLU A 274 -18.72 2.76 -2.98
C GLU A 274 -18.20 1.72 -1.98
N LEU A 275 -17.39 2.17 -1.03
CA LEU A 275 -16.80 1.33 0.02
C LEU A 275 -17.57 1.41 1.34
N LYS A 276 -18.70 2.16 1.36
CA LYS A 276 -19.49 2.37 2.57
C LYS A 276 -20.00 1.04 3.14
N ASP A 277 -19.88 0.91 4.46
CA ASP A 277 -20.35 -0.26 5.26
C ASP A 277 -19.69 -1.61 4.88
N LYS A 278 -18.66 -1.59 4.02
CA LYS A 278 -17.90 -2.79 3.63
C LYS A 278 -16.62 -2.93 4.45
N VAL A 279 -16.12 -4.15 4.55
CA VAL A 279 -14.74 -4.40 4.98
C VAL A 279 -13.82 -3.98 3.83
N VAL A 280 -12.82 -3.15 4.11
CA VAL A 280 -11.90 -2.64 3.09
C VAL A 280 -10.50 -3.17 3.35
N ILE A 281 -9.95 -3.86 2.37
CA ILE A 281 -8.57 -4.37 2.40
C ILE A 281 -7.71 -3.42 1.58
N LEU A 282 -6.80 -2.71 2.23
CA LEU A 282 -5.85 -1.82 1.59
C LEU A 282 -4.59 -2.60 1.24
N LEU A 283 -4.42 -2.96 -0.02
CA LEU A 283 -3.19 -3.55 -0.54
C LEU A 283 -2.17 -2.44 -0.79
N VAL A 284 -1.26 -2.25 0.13
CA VAL A 284 -0.18 -1.28 0.02
C VAL A 284 1.06 -1.96 -0.54
N SER A 285 1.59 -1.45 -1.63
CA SER A 285 2.78 -2.00 -2.29
C SER A 285 3.59 -0.92 -3.00
N LYS A 286 4.73 -1.28 -3.58
CA LYS A 286 5.40 -0.45 -4.59
C LYS A 286 4.56 -0.39 -5.88
N PRO A 287 4.76 0.63 -6.73
CA PRO A 287 4.05 0.73 -8.02
C PRO A 287 4.32 -0.43 -8.98
N GLU A 288 5.50 -1.05 -8.92
CA GLU A 288 5.86 -2.23 -9.70
C GLU A 288 5.16 -3.51 -9.21
N LEU A 289 4.49 -3.40 -8.08
CA LEU A 289 3.77 -4.49 -7.44
C LEU A 289 4.63 -5.73 -7.16
N LEU A 290 3.99 -6.87 -7.11
CA LEU A 290 4.57 -8.17 -6.87
C LEU A 290 5.10 -8.79 -8.17
N PRO A 291 6.00 -9.76 -8.11
CA PRO A 291 6.20 -10.67 -9.22
C PRO A 291 4.86 -11.21 -9.74
N LEU A 292 4.74 -11.36 -11.06
CA LEU A 292 3.47 -11.74 -11.70
C LEU A 292 2.85 -13.00 -11.09
N GLU A 293 3.68 -13.95 -10.70
CA GLU A 293 3.25 -15.21 -10.12
C GLU A 293 2.58 -15.03 -8.74
N GLU A 294 3.15 -14.16 -7.89
CA GLU A 294 2.55 -13.81 -6.59
C GLU A 294 1.25 -13.04 -6.77
N LEU A 295 1.21 -12.15 -7.75
CA LEU A 295 0.02 -11.40 -8.09
C LEU A 295 -1.10 -12.31 -8.56
N PHE A 296 -0.80 -13.29 -9.43
CA PHE A 296 -1.79 -14.28 -9.87
C PHE A 296 -2.32 -15.12 -8.70
N LEU A 297 -1.46 -15.51 -7.76
CA LEU A 297 -1.91 -16.20 -6.56
C LEU A 297 -2.87 -15.31 -5.75
N LEU A 298 -2.51 -14.05 -5.54
CA LEU A 298 -3.32 -13.12 -4.77
C LEU A 298 -4.69 -12.88 -5.44
N VAL A 299 -4.72 -12.73 -6.77
CA VAL A 299 -5.96 -12.61 -7.54
C VAL A 299 -6.80 -13.89 -7.41
N HIS A 300 -6.18 -15.05 -7.54
CA HIS A 300 -6.87 -16.34 -7.39
C HIS A 300 -7.51 -16.47 -6.01
N GLN A 301 -6.78 -16.15 -4.94
CA GLN A 301 -7.26 -16.27 -3.57
C GLN A 301 -8.35 -15.25 -3.20
N THR A 302 -8.39 -14.10 -3.87
CA THR A 302 -9.33 -13.02 -3.52
C THR A 302 -10.54 -12.94 -4.44
N TYR A 303 -10.37 -13.20 -5.73
CA TYR A 303 -11.39 -13.01 -6.75
C TYR A 303 -11.96 -14.35 -7.29
N ASP A 304 -11.07 -15.28 -7.66
CA ASP A 304 -11.49 -16.56 -8.28
C ASP A 304 -11.87 -17.63 -7.25
N HIS A 305 -11.67 -17.35 -5.97
CA HIS A 305 -11.92 -18.30 -4.90
C HIS A 305 -13.42 -18.73 -4.86
N PRO A 306 -13.74 -20.02 -4.76
CA PRO A 306 -15.13 -20.51 -4.75
C PRO A 306 -16.03 -19.84 -3.71
N HIS A 307 -15.48 -19.51 -2.54
CA HIS A 307 -16.22 -18.82 -1.47
C HIS A 307 -16.37 -17.31 -1.67
N SER A 308 -15.65 -16.69 -2.60
CA SER A 308 -15.73 -15.24 -2.84
C SER A 308 -17.13 -14.84 -3.33
N LYS A 309 -17.77 -15.67 -4.13
CA LYS A 309 -19.14 -15.44 -4.65
C LYS A 309 -20.19 -15.29 -3.55
N ASN A 310 -20.02 -15.99 -2.43
CA ASN A 310 -20.94 -15.91 -1.27
C ASN A 310 -20.71 -14.63 -0.45
N LEU A 311 -19.61 -13.94 -0.67
CA LEU A 311 -19.18 -12.73 0.03
C LEU A 311 -19.15 -11.50 -0.89
N GLU A 312 -19.70 -11.64 -2.10
CA GLU A 312 -19.76 -10.55 -3.07
C GLU A 312 -20.43 -9.32 -2.44
N GLY A 313 -19.74 -8.18 -2.50
CA GLY A 313 -20.19 -6.94 -1.88
C GLY A 313 -19.95 -6.79 -0.37
N SER A 314 -19.45 -7.82 0.33
CA SER A 314 -19.16 -7.76 1.78
C SER A 314 -17.79 -7.13 2.07
N TYR A 315 -16.84 -7.24 1.16
CA TYR A 315 -15.53 -6.63 1.26
C TYR A 315 -15.04 -6.17 -0.11
N GLU A 316 -14.10 -5.23 -0.09
CA GLU A 316 -13.45 -4.72 -1.29
C GLU A 316 -11.95 -4.59 -1.08
N ILE A 317 -11.18 -4.76 -2.14
CA ILE A 317 -9.74 -4.55 -2.12
C ILE A 317 -9.43 -3.26 -2.87
N VAL A 318 -8.62 -2.40 -2.24
CA VAL A 318 -8.13 -1.15 -2.83
C VAL A 318 -6.63 -1.19 -2.88
N TRP A 319 -6.07 -1.17 -4.09
CA TRP A 319 -4.63 -1.08 -4.28
C TRP A 319 -4.16 0.36 -4.07
N VAL A 320 -3.20 0.52 -3.16
CA VAL A 320 -2.59 1.79 -2.76
C VAL A 320 -1.09 1.73 -3.04
N PRO A 321 -0.64 2.02 -4.25
CA PRO A 321 0.78 2.01 -4.59
C PRO A 321 1.50 3.23 -4.02
N ILE A 322 2.64 2.99 -3.36
CA ILE A 322 3.47 3.99 -2.69
C ILE A 322 4.88 3.95 -3.25
N SER A 323 5.33 5.04 -3.85
CA SER A 323 6.74 5.21 -4.22
C SER A 323 7.60 5.51 -2.99
N PHE A 324 8.85 5.04 -3.02
CA PHE A 324 9.87 5.41 -2.03
C PHE A 324 10.65 6.66 -2.42
N SER A 325 10.59 7.05 -3.70
CA SER A 325 11.15 8.29 -4.23
C SER A 325 10.23 9.48 -3.95
N ASP A 326 10.79 10.67 -3.84
CA ASP A 326 10.01 11.91 -3.69
C ASP A 326 9.11 12.18 -4.91
N THR A 327 9.51 11.67 -6.07
CA THR A 327 8.73 11.77 -7.31
C THR A 327 8.70 10.42 -8.01
N TRP A 328 7.54 10.06 -8.55
CA TRP A 328 7.36 8.83 -9.30
C TRP A 328 8.21 8.84 -10.58
N THR A 329 8.96 7.76 -10.78
CA THR A 329 9.70 7.52 -12.03
C THR A 329 8.76 7.19 -13.18
N ASN A 330 9.24 7.29 -14.42
CA ASN A 330 8.43 6.90 -15.58
C ASN A 330 8.10 5.39 -15.56
N ALA A 331 9.05 4.55 -15.12
CA ALA A 331 8.84 3.11 -14.99
C ALA A 331 7.73 2.79 -13.97
N GLU A 332 7.72 3.46 -12.81
CA GLU A 332 6.65 3.30 -11.81
C GLU A 332 5.26 3.70 -12.36
N LYS A 333 5.21 4.77 -13.16
CA LYS A 333 3.95 5.22 -13.81
C LYS A 333 3.46 4.20 -14.83
N GLU A 334 4.35 3.73 -15.71
CA GLU A 334 4.03 2.72 -16.72
C GLU A 334 3.56 1.40 -16.08
N SER A 335 4.24 0.96 -15.01
CA SER A 335 3.82 -0.21 -14.23
C SER A 335 2.44 -0.03 -13.61
N PHE A 336 2.19 1.12 -12.98
CA PHE A 336 0.89 1.43 -12.41
C PHE A 336 -0.21 1.45 -13.49
N ASP A 337 0.02 2.12 -14.60
CA ASP A 337 -0.94 2.21 -15.70
C ASP A 337 -1.26 0.83 -16.27
N LEU A 338 -0.23 -0.01 -16.46
CA LEU A 338 -0.42 -1.38 -16.93
C LEU A 338 -1.26 -2.19 -15.93
N LEU A 339 -0.83 -2.27 -14.68
CA LEU A 339 -1.46 -3.13 -13.68
C LEU A 339 -2.87 -2.67 -13.32
N SER A 340 -3.09 -1.35 -13.19
CA SER A 340 -4.42 -0.80 -12.90
C SER A 340 -5.45 -1.01 -14.03
N ASN A 341 -5.04 -1.56 -15.19
CA ASN A 341 -5.96 -1.95 -16.26
C ASN A 341 -6.35 -3.43 -16.21
N TYR A 342 -5.61 -4.25 -15.49
CA TYR A 342 -5.82 -5.71 -15.47
C TYR A 342 -6.24 -6.27 -14.11
N LEU A 343 -6.04 -5.52 -13.02
CA LEU A 343 -6.45 -5.97 -11.70
C LEU A 343 -7.98 -6.04 -11.57
N PRO A 344 -8.52 -7.03 -10.83
CA PRO A 344 -9.96 -7.15 -10.61
C PRO A 344 -10.49 -6.25 -9.49
N TRP A 345 -9.64 -5.42 -8.87
CA TRP A 345 -9.92 -4.63 -7.67
C TRP A 345 -10.07 -3.14 -7.97
N PHE A 346 -10.32 -2.37 -6.92
CA PHE A 346 -10.16 -0.93 -6.95
C PHE A 346 -8.68 -0.54 -6.82
N SER A 347 -8.33 0.63 -7.33
CA SER A 347 -7.05 1.28 -7.05
C SER A 347 -7.27 2.76 -6.72
N VAL A 348 -6.27 3.41 -6.15
CA VAL A 348 -6.26 4.87 -6.06
C VAL A 348 -6.12 5.44 -7.47
N TRP A 349 -6.95 6.45 -7.80
CA TRP A 349 -6.97 7.03 -9.16
C TRP A 349 -5.65 7.69 -9.57
N GLN A 350 -5.07 8.47 -8.68
CA GLN A 350 -3.80 9.19 -8.87
C GLN A 350 -2.89 9.02 -7.65
N PRO A 351 -2.25 7.87 -7.49
CA PRO A 351 -1.47 7.58 -6.29
C PRO A 351 -0.28 8.54 -6.10
N GLN A 352 0.26 9.10 -7.19
CA GLN A 352 1.31 10.12 -7.12
C GLN A 352 0.84 11.45 -6.48
N SER A 353 -0.46 11.65 -6.35
CA SER A 353 -1.07 12.85 -5.76
C SER A 353 -1.54 12.63 -4.32
N LEU A 354 -1.27 11.46 -3.73
CA LEU A 354 -1.55 11.21 -2.32
C LEU A 354 -0.81 12.24 -1.43
N ASP A 355 -1.50 12.69 -0.38
CA ASP A 355 -0.92 13.64 0.58
C ASP A 355 0.33 13.04 1.25
N SER A 356 1.40 13.82 1.36
CA SER A 356 2.66 13.40 1.98
C SER A 356 2.47 12.89 3.42
N ALA A 357 1.52 13.47 4.16
CA ALA A 357 1.17 13.02 5.50
C ALA A 357 0.55 11.62 5.50
N VAL A 358 -0.26 11.27 4.48
CA VAL A 358 -0.83 9.92 4.32
C VAL A 358 0.28 8.92 3.99
N VAL A 359 1.16 9.26 3.05
CA VAL A 359 2.31 8.41 2.69
C VAL A 359 3.21 8.17 3.91
N LYS A 360 3.48 9.21 4.69
CA LYS A 360 4.26 9.13 5.92
C LYS A 360 3.56 8.27 6.98
N PHE A 361 2.25 8.44 7.15
CA PHE A 361 1.43 7.62 8.05
C PHE A 361 1.50 6.13 7.68
N ILE A 362 1.32 5.80 6.43
CA ILE A 362 1.42 4.42 5.93
C ILE A 362 2.81 3.84 6.21
N LYS A 363 3.88 4.59 5.93
CA LYS A 363 5.26 4.13 6.16
C LYS A 363 5.59 3.95 7.64
N GLN A 364 5.12 4.83 8.53
CA GLN A 364 5.47 4.84 9.95
C GLN A 364 4.53 4.00 10.82
N GLU A 365 3.21 4.22 10.71
CA GLU A 365 2.23 3.57 11.59
C GLU A 365 1.91 2.15 11.12
N TRP A 366 1.76 1.94 9.81
CA TRP A 366 1.55 0.61 9.25
C TRP A 366 2.86 -0.13 8.95
N LYS A 367 4.01 0.52 9.22
CA LYS A 367 5.36 -0.03 9.06
C LYS A 367 5.63 -0.58 7.65
N PHE A 368 5.00 0.05 6.65
CA PHE A 368 5.23 -0.32 5.26
C PHE A 368 6.68 -0.02 4.86
N LYS A 369 7.34 -1.05 4.35
CA LYS A 369 8.71 -1.01 3.83
C LYS A 369 8.70 -1.47 2.37
N ASP A 370 9.52 -2.47 2.06
CA ASP A 370 9.66 -2.99 0.69
C ASP A 370 8.64 -4.05 0.32
N GLU A 371 8.17 -4.83 1.29
CA GLU A 371 7.23 -5.92 1.08
C GLU A 371 5.77 -5.42 1.13
N PRO A 372 4.89 -5.94 0.26
CA PRO A 372 3.48 -5.60 0.29
C PRO A 372 2.83 -5.96 1.61
N ILE A 373 1.86 -5.14 2.01
CA ILE A 373 1.02 -5.40 3.18
C ILE A 373 -0.46 -5.26 2.82
N MET A 374 -1.30 -6.00 3.51
CA MET A 374 -2.76 -5.87 3.43
C MET A 374 -3.31 -5.39 4.77
N VAL A 375 -3.63 -4.10 4.86
CA VAL A 375 -4.27 -3.52 6.05
C VAL A 375 -5.77 -3.65 5.90
N VAL A 376 -6.43 -4.23 6.90
CA VAL A 376 -7.88 -4.45 6.87
C VAL A 376 -8.58 -3.45 7.77
N LEU A 377 -9.54 -2.75 7.18
CA LEU A 377 -10.45 -1.85 7.86
C LEU A 377 -11.84 -2.51 7.92
N ASP A 378 -12.48 -2.48 9.07
CA ASP A 378 -13.88 -2.90 9.20
C ASP A 378 -14.85 -1.87 8.59
N SER A 379 -16.14 -2.16 8.65
CA SER A 379 -17.21 -1.27 8.15
C SER A 379 -17.28 0.09 8.86
N LYS A 380 -16.58 0.25 9.99
CA LYS A 380 -16.44 1.53 10.72
C LYS A 380 -15.12 2.24 10.42
N GLY A 381 -14.24 1.64 9.61
CA GLY A 381 -12.94 2.19 9.28
C GLY A 381 -11.83 1.87 10.30
N MET A 382 -12.09 0.98 11.26
CA MET A 382 -11.10 0.59 12.26
C MET A 382 -10.18 -0.51 11.73
N VAL A 383 -8.88 -0.42 12.04
CA VAL A 383 -7.91 -1.45 11.67
C VAL A 383 -8.17 -2.72 12.47
N THR A 384 -8.63 -3.78 11.82
CA THR A 384 -8.85 -5.11 12.39
C THR A 384 -7.68 -6.05 12.17
N HIS A 385 -6.86 -5.75 11.16
CA HIS A 385 -5.63 -6.48 10.88
C HIS A 385 -4.59 -5.55 10.24
N SER A 386 -3.39 -5.50 10.82
CA SER A 386 -2.32 -4.62 10.32
C SER A 386 -1.60 -5.17 9.07
N ASN A 387 -1.62 -6.47 8.84
CA ASN A 387 -1.14 -7.12 7.63
C ASN A 387 -1.76 -8.51 7.47
N ALA A 388 -2.86 -8.59 6.73
CA ALA A 388 -3.59 -9.82 6.45
C ALA A 388 -3.08 -10.58 5.21
N LEU A 389 -1.97 -10.17 4.59
CA LEU A 389 -1.48 -10.77 3.35
C LEU A 389 -1.32 -12.30 3.49
N ASP A 390 -0.61 -12.73 4.54
CA ASP A 390 -0.43 -14.16 4.79
C ASP A 390 -1.75 -14.89 5.04
N MET A 391 -2.68 -14.25 5.77
CA MET A 391 -4.00 -14.80 6.02
C MET A 391 -4.78 -15.01 4.72
N VAL A 392 -4.74 -14.04 3.81
CA VAL A 392 -5.40 -14.13 2.50
C VAL A 392 -4.75 -15.23 1.65
N LEU A 393 -3.42 -15.32 1.64
CA LEU A 393 -2.70 -16.35 0.88
C LEU A 393 -2.93 -17.78 1.40
N ILE A 394 -3.26 -17.95 2.69
CA ILE A 394 -3.54 -19.25 3.29
C ILE A 394 -5.02 -19.66 3.14
N TRP A 395 -5.95 -18.76 3.43
CA TRP A 395 -7.38 -19.09 3.53
C TRP A 395 -8.29 -18.43 2.51
N GLY A 396 -7.74 -17.52 1.67
CA GLY A 396 -8.55 -16.79 0.70
C GLY A 396 -9.77 -16.15 1.36
N ALA A 397 -10.92 -16.25 0.72
CA ALA A 397 -12.18 -15.69 1.19
C ALA A 397 -12.70 -16.30 2.51
N ARG A 398 -12.24 -17.50 2.90
CA ARG A 398 -12.57 -18.10 4.23
C ARG A 398 -12.05 -17.27 5.40
N GLY A 399 -11.06 -16.40 5.12
CA GLY A 399 -10.52 -15.44 6.09
C GLY A 399 -11.48 -14.35 6.51
N TYR A 400 -12.57 -14.09 5.78
CA TYR A 400 -13.53 -13.03 6.12
C TYR A 400 -14.00 -13.10 7.58
N PRO A 401 -14.05 -11.98 8.31
CA PRO A 401 -13.82 -10.58 7.96
C PRO A 401 -12.35 -10.12 8.00
N PHE A 402 -11.38 -11.01 7.89
CA PHE A 402 -9.94 -10.78 7.82
C PHE A 402 -9.36 -10.09 9.08
N SER A 403 -9.93 -10.36 10.23
CA SER A 403 -9.45 -9.83 11.51
C SER A 403 -8.41 -10.76 12.15
N VAL A 404 -7.58 -10.22 13.05
CA VAL A 404 -6.61 -11.02 13.83
C VAL A 404 -7.31 -12.10 14.65
N SER A 405 -8.48 -11.80 15.22
CA SER A 405 -9.28 -12.79 15.97
C SER A 405 -9.74 -13.94 15.07
N LYS A 406 -10.13 -13.66 13.83
CA LYS A 406 -10.50 -14.68 12.86
C LYS A 406 -9.31 -15.53 12.45
N GLU A 407 -8.13 -14.93 12.25
CA GLU A 407 -6.89 -15.64 11.95
C GLU A 407 -6.54 -16.63 13.08
N ILE A 408 -6.64 -16.20 14.33
CA ILE A 408 -6.41 -17.06 15.49
C ILE A 408 -7.42 -18.23 15.50
N GLN A 409 -8.72 -17.95 15.31
CA GLN A 409 -9.76 -19.00 15.27
C GLN A 409 -9.54 -20.03 14.15
N LEU A 410 -9.03 -19.60 13.00
CA LEU A 410 -8.71 -20.52 11.91
C LEU A 410 -7.55 -21.42 12.31
N TRP A 411 -6.47 -20.86 12.88
CA TRP A 411 -5.34 -21.65 13.35
C TRP A 411 -5.66 -22.60 14.49
N GLU A 412 -6.60 -22.28 15.38
CA GLU A 412 -7.04 -23.16 16.46
C GLU A 412 -7.76 -24.42 15.98
N LYS A 413 -8.37 -24.36 14.79
CA LYS A 413 -9.09 -25.47 14.17
C LYS A 413 -8.22 -26.34 13.29
N GLU A 414 -7.06 -25.85 12.90
CA GLU A 414 -6.19 -26.51 11.94
C GLU A 414 -5.19 -27.45 12.63
N ASN A 415 -4.93 -28.55 11.93
CA ASN A 415 -3.87 -29.49 12.26
C ASN A 415 -2.90 -29.62 11.08
N TRP A 416 -1.70 -30.11 11.34
CA TRP A 416 -0.76 -30.41 10.29
C TRP A 416 -1.23 -31.59 9.45
N THR A 417 -1.76 -31.32 8.28
CA THR A 417 -2.36 -32.29 7.35
C THR A 417 -1.93 -32.00 5.93
N LEU A 418 -2.05 -32.99 5.04
CA LEU A 418 -1.86 -32.77 3.60
C LEU A 418 -2.84 -31.70 3.10
N GLN A 419 -4.09 -31.70 3.57
CA GLN A 419 -5.08 -30.69 3.19
C GLN A 419 -4.55 -29.29 3.48
N LEU A 420 -4.06 -29.02 4.68
CA LEU A 420 -3.52 -27.70 5.02
C LEU A 420 -2.38 -27.27 4.09
N MET A 421 -1.52 -28.23 3.66
CA MET A 421 -0.40 -27.90 2.77
C MET A 421 -0.83 -27.58 1.34
N ILE A 422 -1.82 -28.30 0.80
CA ILE A 422 -2.17 -28.28 -0.63
C ILE A 422 -3.57 -27.73 -0.92
N ASP A 423 -4.26 -27.21 0.09
CA ASP A 423 -5.60 -26.65 -0.04
C ASP A 423 -5.61 -25.56 -1.14
N GLU A 424 -6.55 -25.67 -2.06
CA GLU A 424 -6.79 -24.72 -3.17
C GLU A 424 -5.63 -24.54 -4.18
N ILE A 425 -4.57 -25.35 -4.09
CA ILE A 425 -3.49 -25.31 -5.09
C ILE A 425 -3.99 -25.93 -6.40
N ASP A 426 -4.68 -27.05 -6.30
CA ASP A 426 -5.22 -27.74 -7.46
C ASP A 426 -6.50 -28.53 -7.11
N PRO A 427 -7.59 -28.42 -7.92
CA PRO A 427 -8.83 -29.14 -7.66
C PRO A 427 -8.68 -30.66 -7.63
N GLN A 428 -7.75 -31.23 -8.40
CA GLN A 428 -7.50 -32.67 -8.41
C GLN A 428 -6.85 -33.15 -7.11
N LEU A 429 -5.94 -32.33 -6.54
CA LEU A 429 -5.33 -32.62 -5.24
C LEU A 429 -6.37 -32.54 -4.11
N ALA A 430 -7.23 -31.53 -4.13
CA ALA A 430 -8.33 -31.41 -3.17
C ALA A 430 -9.22 -32.67 -3.20
N LYS A 431 -9.61 -33.12 -4.40
CA LYS A 431 -10.39 -34.34 -4.59
C LYS A 431 -9.69 -35.58 -4.02
N TRP A 432 -8.41 -35.75 -4.23
CA TRP A 432 -7.65 -36.89 -3.70
C TRP A 432 -7.61 -36.89 -2.16
N VAL A 433 -7.50 -35.71 -1.57
CA VAL A 433 -7.55 -35.56 -0.11
C VAL A 433 -8.93 -35.94 0.43
N GLU A 434 -10.01 -35.47 -0.20
CA GLU A 434 -11.39 -35.81 0.17
C GLU A 434 -11.67 -37.31 0.03
N GLU A 435 -11.15 -37.94 -1.03
CA GLU A 435 -11.26 -39.40 -1.26
C GLU A 435 -10.40 -40.21 -0.30
N GLY A 436 -9.62 -39.60 0.58
CA GLY A 436 -8.76 -40.27 1.54
C GLY A 436 -7.62 -41.08 0.94
N ARG A 437 -7.10 -40.66 -0.23
CA ARG A 437 -5.99 -41.33 -0.90
C ARG A 437 -4.68 -41.16 -0.16
N ASN A 438 -3.76 -42.08 -0.38
CA ASN A 438 -2.37 -41.90 0.01
C ASN A 438 -1.68 -41.00 -1.02
N ILE A 439 -1.08 -39.92 -0.57
CA ILE A 439 -0.42 -38.92 -1.42
C ILE A 439 1.03 -38.76 -0.96
N CYS A 440 1.94 -38.73 -1.93
CA CYS A 440 3.35 -38.44 -1.74
C CYS A 440 3.71 -37.14 -2.48
N LEU A 441 3.99 -36.08 -1.74
CA LEU A 441 4.58 -34.86 -2.28
C LEU A 441 6.10 -35.03 -2.26
N TYR A 442 6.80 -34.73 -3.36
CA TYR A 442 8.25 -34.84 -3.38
C TYR A 442 8.90 -33.71 -4.15
N GLY A 443 10.15 -33.44 -3.81
CA GLY A 443 10.95 -32.41 -4.47
C GLY A 443 12.43 -32.73 -4.54
N SER A 444 13.04 -32.33 -5.61
CA SER A 444 14.48 -32.32 -5.87
C SER A 444 14.75 -31.46 -7.10
N ASP A 445 15.94 -30.93 -7.25
CA ASP A 445 16.45 -30.33 -8.50
C ASP A 445 17.44 -31.26 -9.24
N ASN A 446 17.71 -32.44 -8.68
CA ASN A 446 18.55 -33.46 -9.26
C ASN A 446 17.71 -34.45 -10.10
N LEU A 447 17.76 -34.32 -11.44
CA LEU A 447 17.00 -35.16 -12.35
C LEU A 447 17.34 -36.65 -12.23
N HIS A 448 18.61 -36.99 -11.94
CA HIS A 448 19.01 -38.41 -11.76
C HIS A 448 18.33 -38.99 -10.50
N TRP A 449 18.30 -38.22 -9.41
CA TRP A 449 17.58 -38.63 -8.19
C TRP A 449 16.08 -38.79 -8.47
N ILE A 450 15.46 -37.84 -9.17
CA ILE A 450 14.03 -37.89 -9.54
C ILE A 450 13.70 -39.17 -10.33
N ARG A 451 14.51 -39.52 -11.33
CA ARG A 451 14.32 -40.76 -12.12
C ARG A 451 14.42 -42.01 -11.25
N LYS A 452 15.42 -42.05 -10.36
CA LYS A 452 15.62 -43.16 -9.42
C LYS A 452 14.46 -43.31 -8.45
N PHE A 453 13.99 -42.18 -7.90
CA PHE A 453 12.85 -42.12 -7.00
C PHE A 453 11.57 -42.62 -7.68
N ASN A 454 11.25 -42.13 -8.87
CA ASN A 454 10.04 -42.51 -9.59
C ASN A 454 10.09 -43.97 -10.05
N ALA A 455 11.26 -44.49 -10.47
CA ALA A 455 11.43 -45.91 -10.79
C ALA A 455 11.08 -46.78 -9.58
N LYS A 456 11.54 -46.42 -8.36
CA LYS A 456 11.24 -47.16 -7.14
C LYS A 456 9.78 -47.05 -6.73
N ILE A 457 9.17 -45.86 -6.87
CA ILE A 457 7.74 -45.68 -6.65
C ILE A 457 6.89 -46.54 -7.60
N ASN A 458 7.26 -46.63 -8.87
CA ASN A 458 6.56 -47.45 -9.86
C ASN A 458 6.66 -48.96 -9.54
N GLU A 459 7.83 -49.41 -9.05
CA GLU A 459 8.00 -50.76 -8.50
C GLU A 459 7.03 -51.04 -7.35
N ILE A 460 6.93 -50.11 -6.41
CA ILE A 460 6.04 -50.19 -5.24
C ILE A 460 4.57 -50.23 -5.68
N LYS A 461 4.17 -49.37 -6.62
CA LYS A 461 2.82 -49.35 -7.19
C LYS A 461 2.49 -50.64 -7.92
N GLY A 462 3.48 -51.20 -8.68
CA GLY A 462 3.34 -52.47 -9.37
C GLY A 462 3.06 -53.65 -8.42
N ASN A 463 3.47 -53.54 -7.17
CA ASN A 463 3.17 -54.51 -6.11
C ASN A 463 1.82 -54.24 -5.38
N GLY A 464 0.95 -53.40 -5.93
CA GLY A 464 -0.43 -53.21 -5.49
C GLY A 464 -0.66 -52.05 -4.49
N LEU A 465 0.38 -51.28 -4.14
CA LEU A 465 0.17 -50.11 -3.29
C LEU A 465 -0.41 -48.93 -4.10
N GLN A 466 -1.56 -48.43 -3.67
CA GLN A 466 -2.13 -47.20 -4.22
C GLN A 466 -1.49 -45.98 -3.54
N LEU A 467 -0.69 -45.23 -4.31
CA LEU A 467 0.00 -44.03 -3.87
C LEU A 467 0.04 -43.02 -5.02
N ASP A 468 -0.62 -41.90 -4.84
CA ASP A 468 -0.57 -40.79 -5.78
C ASP A 468 0.67 -39.94 -5.50
N VAL A 469 1.42 -39.58 -6.54
CA VAL A 469 2.73 -38.92 -6.40
C VAL A 469 2.73 -37.59 -7.13
N VAL A 470 3.15 -36.52 -6.44
CA VAL A 470 3.10 -35.16 -6.94
C VAL A 470 4.47 -34.49 -6.78
N TYR A 471 5.01 -34.02 -7.86
CA TYR A 471 6.23 -33.22 -7.84
C TYR A 471 5.91 -31.76 -7.46
N VAL A 472 6.56 -31.26 -6.41
CA VAL A 472 6.40 -29.88 -5.90
C VAL A 472 7.72 -29.10 -5.86
N GLY A 473 8.78 -29.64 -6.44
CA GLY A 473 10.07 -28.96 -6.59
C GLY A 473 10.77 -28.60 -5.30
N LYS A 474 11.46 -27.46 -5.32
CA LYS A 474 12.15 -26.86 -4.18
C LYS A 474 11.59 -25.46 -3.89
N LYS A 475 11.89 -24.94 -2.72
CA LYS A 475 11.68 -23.54 -2.34
C LYS A 475 12.36 -22.63 -3.38
N ASN A 476 11.70 -21.52 -3.73
CA ASN A 476 12.16 -20.59 -4.77
C ASN A 476 12.45 -21.29 -6.12
N PRO A 477 11.43 -21.91 -6.74
CA PRO A 477 11.61 -22.66 -7.97
C PRO A 477 12.21 -21.78 -9.08
N SER A 478 13.29 -22.27 -9.68
CA SER A 478 14.05 -21.61 -10.74
C SER A 478 13.69 -22.15 -12.12
N GLU A 479 14.34 -21.62 -13.17
CA GLU A 479 14.24 -22.15 -14.54
C GLU A 479 14.60 -23.64 -14.63
N GLN A 480 15.48 -24.13 -13.75
CA GLN A 480 15.81 -25.56 -13.66
C GLN A 480 14.57 -26.42 -13.32
N VAL A 481 13.68 -25.93 -12.47
CA VAL A 481 12.42 -26.62 -12.17
C VAL A 481 11.51 -26.68 -13.39
N ARG A 482 11.50 -25.67 -14.26
CA ARG A 482 10.75 -25.70 -15.54
C ARG A 482 11.27 -26.80 -16.45
N ASN A 483 12.60 -26.93 -16.58
CA ASN A 483 13.23 -27.99 -17.37
C ASN A 483 12.90 -29.38 -16.81
N ILE A 484 12.94 -29.52 -15.46
CA ILE A 484 12.56 -30.77 -14.79
C ILE A 484 11.10 -31.14 -15.09
N LEU A 485 10.19 -30.17 -15.01
CA LEU A 485 8.77 -30.37 -15.31
C LEU A 485 8.55 -30.86 -16.73
N THR A 486 9.28 -30.33 -17.71
CA THR A 486 9.23 -30.80 -19.10
C THR A 486 9.63 -32.26 -19.18
N VAL A 487 10.75 -32.63 -18.56
CA VAL A 487 11.24 -34.01 -18.54
C VAL A 487 10.27 -34.96 -17.82
N ILE A 488 9.71 -34.54 -16.67
CA ILE A 488 8.73 -35.36 -15.93
C ILE A 488 7.48 -35.60 -16.81
N ASN A 489 6.98 -34.58 -17.50
CA ASN A 489 5.82 -34.70 -18.38
C ASN A 489 6.09 -35.64 -19.57
N GLU A 490 7.28 -35.61 -20.15
CA GLU A 490 7.66 -36.46 -21.30
C GLU A 490 7.95 -37.90 -20.90
N GLU A 491 8.64 -38.13 -19.79
CA GLU A 491 9.13 -39.46 -19.40
C GLU A 491 8.16 -40.21 -18.45
N MET A 492 7.27 -39.50 -17.73
CA MET A 492 6.51 -40.05 -16.60
C MET A 492 5.00 -39.85 -16.75
N HIS A 493 4.42 -40.30 -17.82
CA HIS A 493 2.99 -40.13 -18.17
C HIS A 493 1.96 -40.61 -17.12
N THR A 494 2.40 -41.25 -16.06
CA THR A 494 1.52 -41.79 -14.99
C THR A 494 1.42 -40.92 -13.77
N ASN A 495 2.20 -39.84 -13.65
CA ASN A 495 2.21 -38.97 -12.49
C ASN A 495 1.44 -37.67 -12.77
N PHE A 496 0.68 -37.21 -11.76
CA PHE A 496 0.07 -35.90 -11.79
C PHE A 496 1.16 -34.84 -11.60
N VAL A 497 1.20 -33.86 -12.49
CA VAL A 497 2.22 -32.81 -12.50
C VAL A 497 1.56 -31.46 -12.32
N LEU A 498 1.99 -30.73 -11.30
CA LEU A 498 1.59 -29.35 -11.08
C LEU A 498 2.28 -28.43 -12.09
N SER A 499 1.58 -27.39 -12.54
CA SER A 499 2.21 -26.31 -13.30
C SER A 499 3.26 -25.59 -12.44
N PHE A 500 4.20 -24.91 -13.09
CA PHE A 500 5.22 -24.14 -12.40
C PHE A 500 4.61 -23.11 -11.41
N THR A 501 3.58 -22.40 -11.82
CA THR A 501 2.85 -21.44 -10.98
C THR A 501 2.25 -22.11 -9.73
N LYS A 502 1.65 -23.30 -9.88
CA LYS A 502 1.09 -24.04 -8.73
C LYS A 502 2.16 -24.54 -7.76
N ILE A 503 3.35 -24.86 -8.27
CA ILE A 503 4.52 -25.17 -7.44
C ILE A 503 4.94 -23.94 -6.63
N GLN A 504 4.98 -22.77 -7.26
CA GLN A 504 5.26 -21.53 -6.54
C GLN A 504 4.21 -21.26 -5.47
N PHE A 505 2.92 -21.47 -5.76
CA PHE A 505 1.82 -21.33 -4.79
C PHE A 505 2.01 -22.24 -3.58
N PHE A 506 2.42 -23.48 -3.77
CA PHE A 506 2.72 -24.40 -2.68
C PHE A 506 3.77 -23.82 -1.72
N TRP A 507 4.86 -23.30 -2.26
CA TRP A 507 5.94 -22.75 -1.45
C TRP A 507 5.57 -21.41 -0.79
N PHE A 508 4.86 -20.52 -1.49
CA PHE A 508 4.35 -19.28 -0.91
C PHE A 508 3.36 -19.53 0.22
N ARG A 509 2.50 -20.53 0.06
CA ARG A 509 1.57 -20.93 1.11
C ARG A 509 2.30 -21.36 2.38
N LEU A 510 3.32 -22.20 2.27
CA LEU A 510 4.14 -22.63 3.40
C LEU A 510 4.86 -21.45 4.07
N GLU A 511 5.47 -20.56 3.29
CA GLU A 511 6.09 -19.35 3.83
C GLU A 511 5.08 -18.44 4.53
N SER A 512 3.88 -18.29 3.97
CA SER A 512 2.82 -17.49 4.59
C SER A 512 2.34 -18.11 5.90
N MET A 513 2.24 -19.45 5.99
CA MET A 513 1.94 -20.14 7.24
C MET A 513 2.99 -19.83 8.31
N ARG A 514 4.27 -19.91 7.96
CA ARG A 514 5.38 -19.60 8.88
C ARG A 514 5.31 -18.16 9.35
N ARG A 515 5.17 -17.19 8.41
CA ARG A 515 5.08 -15.76 8.75
C ARG A 515 3.86 -15.44 9.61
N SER A 516 2.69 -16.01 9.28
CA SER A 516 1.46 -15.83 10.05
C SER A 516 1.64 -16.30 11.50
N LYS A 517 2.14 -17.53 11.71
CA LYS A 517 2.38 -18.09 13.05
C LYS A 517 3.39 -17.26 13.85
N LEU A 518 4.50 -16.84 13.24
CA LEU A 518 5.50 -15.98 13.89
C LEU A 518 4.93 -14.61 14.27
N ARG A 519 4.10 -14.01 13.41
CA ARG A 519 3.42 -12.74 13.69
C ARG A 519 2.46 -12.86 14.88
N LEU A 520 1.80 -14.01 15.03
CA LEU A 520 0.94 -14.32 16.18
C LEU A 520 1.74 -14.68 17.46
N GLY A 521 3.05 -14.54 17.45
CA GLY A 521 3.93 -14.78 18.61
C GLY A 521 4.14 -16.27 18.93
N LYS A 522 3.86 -17.18 17.98
CA LYS A 522 4.12 -18.62 18.17
C LYS A 522 5.62 -18.90 17.99
N MET A 523 6.12 -19.90 18.73
CA MET A 523 7.47 -20.43 18.62
C MET A 523 7.43 -21.87 18.10
N ALA A 524 8.47 -22.30 17.40
CA ALA A 524 8.53 -23.64 16.84
C ALA A 524 8.52 -24.75 17.92
N ASP A 525 9.01 -24.44 19.13
CA ASP A 525 9.01 -25.38 20.25
C ASP A 525 7.57 -25.66 20.77
N ASP A 526 6.69 -24.67 20.70
CA ASP A 526 5.34 -24.73 21.27
C ASP A 526 4.25 -24.97 20.21
N ASP A 527 4.55 -24.75 18.93
CA ASP A 527 3.58 -24.88 17.84
C ASP A 527 4.01 -25.96 16.83
N HIS A 528 3.28 -27.08 16.83
CA HIS A 528 3.58 -28.22 15.96
C HIS A 528 3.56 -27.84 14.47
N ILE A 529 2.56 -27.06 14.01
CA ILE A 529 2.48 -26.64 12.59
C ILE A 529 3.68 -25.78 12.22
N LEU A 530 4.04 -24.82 13.06
CA LEU A 530 5.19 -23.95 12.81
C LEU A 530 6.51 -24.73 12.75
N ARG A 531 6.67 -25.73 13.61
CA ARG A 531 7.85 -26.61 13.60
C ARG A 531 7.95 -27.40 12.30
N GLU A 532 6.88 -28.06 11.88
CA GLU A 532 6.86 -28.89 10.67
C GLU A 532 7.05 -28.04 9.39
N VAL A 533 6.35 -26.90 9.30
CA VAL A 533 6.54 -25.94 8.20
C VAL A 533 7.97 -25.41 8.15
N SER A 534 8.53 -25.04 9.29
CA SER A 534 9.90 -24.54 9.35
C SER A 534 10.91 -25.61 8.93
N ALA A 535 10.72 -26.85 9.37
CA ALA A 535 11.55 -27.97 8.96
C ALA A 535 11.50 -28.19 7.44
N LEU A 536 10.30 -28.16 6.85
CA LEU A 536 10.13 -28.31 5.40
C LEU A 536 10.76 -27.15 4.61
N LEU A 537 10.64 -25.91 5.10
CA LEU A 537 11.21 -24.71 4.46
C LEU A 537 12.74 -24.60 4.61
N THR A 538 13.32 -25.28 5.60
CA THR A 538 14.80 -25.32 5.85
C THR A 538 15.45 -26.57 5.25
N THR A 539 14.69 -27.36 4.49
CA THR A 539 15.24 -28.52 3.77
C THR A 539 16.40 -28.08 2.88
N ASP A 540 17.59 -28.49 3.23
CA ASP A 540 18.84 -27.96 2.68
C ASP A 540 19.11 -28.51 1.28
N ASP A 541 19.88 -27.74 0.49
CA ASP A 541 20.18 -27.90 -0.92
C ASP A 541 21.11 -29.09 -1.27
N GLY A 542 21.16 -30.12 -0.42
CA GLY A 542 21.90 -31.32 -0.77
C GLY A 542 21.36 -32.00 -2.04
N ASP A 543 22.22 -32.72 -2.78
CA ASP A 543 21.88 -33.49 -4.00
C ASP A 543 20.77 -34.53 -3.83
N ASN A 544 20.22 -34.64 -2.63
CA ASN A 544 19.24 -35.61 -2.22
C ASN A 544 17.86 -34.95 -2.07
N GLY A 545 16.85 -35.50 -2.73
CA GLY A 545 15.49 -35.01 -2.64
C GLY A 545 14.81 -35.28 -1.28
N TRP A 546 13.57 -34.88 -1.17
CA TRP A 546 12.72 -35.05 0.00
C TRP A 546 11.33 -35.52 -0.42
N ALA A 547 10.58 -36.08 0.52
CA ALA A 547 9.16 -36.41 0.34
C ALA A 547 8.37 -36.23 1.64
N VAL A 548 7.10 -35.87 1.45
CA VAL A 548 6.05 -35.90 2.48
C VAL A 548 5.02 -36.94 2.05
N ILE A 549 4.74 -37.92 2.89
CA ILE A 549 3.77 -38.98 2.63
C ILE A 549 2.67 -38.88 3.69
N GLY A 550 1.43 -38.85 3.24
CA GLY A 550 0.27 -38.76 4.12
C GLY A 550 -0.97 -39.38 3.49
N LYS A 551 -2.06 -39.44 4.26
CA LYS A 551 -3.34 -40.01 3.81
C LYS A 551 -4.48 -39.02 4.03
N GLY A 552 -5.06 -38.51 2.93
CA GLY A 552 -6.26 -37.67 2.96
C GLY A 552 -6.23 -36.59 4.03
N LEU A 553 -7.25 -36.57 4.88
CA LEU A 553 -7.41 -35.60 5.99
C LEU A 553 -6.66 -36.01 7.29
N SER A 554 -5.93 -37.12 7.27
CA SER A 554 -5.21 -37.58 8.45
C SER A 554 -4.07 -36.65 8.83
N SER A 555 -3.86 -36.46 10.13
CA SER A 555 -2.68 -35.81 10.69
C SER A 555 -1.44 -36.72 10.72
N GLU A 556 -1.59 -37.99 10.30
CA GLU A 556 -0.47 -38.91 10.16
C GLU A 556 0.29 -38.60 8.85
N ILE A 557 1.41 -37.92 9.02
CA ILE A 557 2.29 -37.51 7.93
C ILE A 557 3.71 -37.91 8.28
N ILE A 558 4.42 -38.48 7.32
CA ILE A 558 5.86 -38.70 7.38
C ILE A 558 6.55 -37.70 6.47
N TRP A 559 7.51 -36.98 7.00
CA TRP A 559 8.47 -36.18 6.23
C TRP A 559 9.85 -36.84 6.28
N VAL A 560 10.42 -37.06 5.13
CA VAL A 560 11.71 -37.74 4.97
C VAL A 560 12.55 -37.04 3.93
N GLN A 561 13.84 -36.90 4.20
CA GLN A 561 14.79 -36.29 3.26
C GLN A 561 16.05 -37.14 3.05
N GLY A 562 16.72 -36.87 1.96
CA GLY A 562 18.06 -37.39 1.66
C GLY A 562 18.08 -38.89 1.44
N SER A 563 19.16 -39.52 1.92
CA SER A 563 19.40 -40.96 1.77
C SER A 563 18.37 -41.82 2.49
N LYS A 564 17.82 -41.33 3.60
CA LYS A 564 16.79 -42.06 4.38
C LYS A 564 15.53 -42.34 3.56
N LEU A 565 15.12 -41.39 2.67
CA LEU A 565 13.96 -41.61 1.82
C LEU A 565 14.16 -42.82 0.90
N MET A 566 15.30 -42.96 0.26
CA MET A 566 15.59 -44.09 -0.58
C MET A 566 15.74 -45.38 0.22
N GLU A 567 16.28 -45.32 1.44
CA GLU A 567 16.32 -46.47 2.36
C GLU A 567 14.91 -46.92 2.70
N TYR A 568 13.99 -46.00 3.05
CA TYR A 568 12.60 -46.32 3.35
C TYR A 568 11.91 -47.02 2.18
N LEU A 569 12.09 -46.50 0.96
CA LEU A 569 11.50 -47.10 -0.24
C LEU A 569 12.12 -48.47 -0.56
N ASN A 570 13.42 -48.68 -0.34
CA ASN A 570 14.09 -49.97 -0.59
C ASN A 570 13.62 -51.05 0.42
N ARG A 571 13.19 -50.67 1.60
CA ARG A 571 12.65 -51.60 2.59
C ARG A 571 11.14 -51.90 2.40
N PHE A 572 10.58 -51.56 1.23
CA PHE A 572 9.19 -51.88 0.86
C PHE A 572 8.80 -53.33 1.10
N PRO A 573 9.62 -54.36 0.75
CA PRO A 573 9.25 -55.74 1.02
C PRO A 573 8.96 -56.05 2.51
N GLU A 574 9.57 -55.30 3.45
CA GLU A 574 9.40 -55.50 4.87
C GLU A 574 8.15 -54.83 5.43
N TRP A 575 7.81 -53.60 4.94
CA TRP A 575 6.66 -52.84 5.42
C TRP A 575 5.42 -52.98 4.53
N GLY A 576 5.57 -53.33 3.27
CA GLY A 576 4.44 -53.47 2.33
C GLY A 576 3.37 -54.46 2.81
N GLU A 577 3.79 -55.63 3.34
CA GLU A 577 2.90 -56.63 3.88
C GLU A 577 2.10 -56.12 5.13
N LYS A 578 2.62 -55.13 5.81
CA LYS A 578 1.99 -54.55 7.02
C LYS A 578 1.00 -53.44 6.71
N VAL A 579 1.00 -52.86 5.49
CA VAL A 579 0.11 -51.76 5.11
C VAL A 579 -1.35 -52.09 5.30
N ALA A 580 -1.77 -53.31 4.96
CA ALA A 580 -3.16 -53.74 5.12
C ALA A 580 -3.63 -53.77 6.58
N LYS A 581 -2.71 -53.96 7.55
CA LYS A 581 -3.02 -54.04 8.97
C LYS A 581 -2.82 -52.76 9.73
N LEU A 582 -1.80 -52.01 9.39
CA LEU A 582 -1.37 -50.82 10.15
C LEU A 582 -1.69 -49.51 9.43
N GLY A 583 -1.97 -49.53 8.12
CA GLY A 583 -1.98 -48.37 7.28
C GLY A 583 -0.57 -48.05 6.75
N LEU A 584 -0.49 -47.16 5.76
CA LEU A 584 0.79 -46.87 5.05
C LEU A 584 1.84 -46.24 5.98
N ILE A 585 1.46 -45.22 6.70
CA ILE A 585 2.37 -44.42 7.53
C ILE A 585 2.92 -45.27 8.68
N ASP A 586 2.07 -45.91 9.44
CA ASP A 586 2.48 -46.75 10.58
C ASP A 586 3.28 -47.98 10.16
N ALA A 587 2.97 -48.54 8.98
CA ALA A 587 3.76 -49.66 8.43
C ALA A 587 5.21 -49.24 8.11
N ILE A 588 5.40 -48.06 7.51
CA ILE A 588 6.73 -47.50 7.24
C ILE A 588 7.48 -47.24 8.55
N ILE A 589 6.86 -46.52 9.50
CA ILE A 589 7.48 -46.16 10.80
C ILE A 589 7.87 -47.43 11.56
N TYR A 590 6.99 -48.44 11.61
CA TYR A 590 7.20 -49.68 12.35
C TYR A 590 8.46 -50.43 11.89
N VAL A 591 8.78 -50.39 10.60
CA VAL A 591 9.91 -51.14 10.04
C VAL A 591 11.19 -50.33 10.02
N VAL A 592 11.07 -49.02 9.75
CA VAL A 592 12.25 -48.17 9.55
C VAL A 592 12.76 -47.58 10.85
N GLU A 593 11.85 -47.20 11.73
CA GLU A 593 12.13 -46.72 13.09
C GLU A 593 11.43 -47.62 14.09
N PRO A 594 11.87 -48.88 14.25
CA PRO A 594 11.20 -49.77 15.15
C PRO A 594 11.23 -49.19 16.55
N PRO A 595 10.11 -49.24 17.26
CA PRO A 595 10.05 -48.72 18.63
C PRO A 595 11.16 -49.35 19.46
N ASP A 596 11.95 -48.53 20.15
CA ASP A 596 13.00 -49.01 21.02
C ASP A 596 12.40 -49.87 22.11
N LEU A 597 12.59 -51.19 21.96
CA LEU A 597 12.02 -52.20 22.88
C LEU A 597 12.56 -52.11 24.30
N THR A 598 13.70 -51.37 24.48
CA THR A 598 14.35 -51.19 25.76
C THR A 598 13.82 -50.01 26.57
N ALA A 599 13.23 -49.02 25.92
CA ALA A 599 12.64 -47.87 26.62
C ALA A 599 11.28 -48.20 27.25
N HIS A 600 11.18 -48.11 28.57
CA HIS A 600 9.88 -48.27 29.26
C HIS A 600 8.98 -47.08 28.98
N CYS A 601 7.87 -47.31 28.21
CA CYS A 601 6.83 -46.34 28.05
C CYS A 601 5.80 -46.49 29.19
N SER A 602 5.69 -45.49 30.03
CA SER A 602 4.73 -45.42 31.13
C SER A 602 3.42 -44.69 30.75
N HIS A 603 3.20 -44.40 29.47
CA HIS A 603 2.00 -43.70 29.06
C HIS A 603 0.76 -44.58 29.16
N SER A 604 -0.26 -44.07 29.82
CA SER A 604 -1.58 -44.68 29.89
C SER A 604 -2.64 -43.76 29.31
N LYS A 605 -3.60 -44.30 28.58
CA LYS A 605 -4.75 -43.54 28.04
C LYS A 605 -6.03 -44.25 28.43
N LEU A 606 -6.92 -43.56 29.16
CA LEU A 606 -8.25 -44.05 29.47
C LEU A 606 -9.15 -43.78 28.26
N ILE A 607 -9.75 -44.80 27.72
CA ILE A 607 -10.70 -44.74 26.62
C ILE A 607 -12.03 -45.30 27.10
N PRO A 608 -13.17 -44.59 26.91
CA PRO A 608 -14.47 -45.13 27.25
C PRO A 608 -14.70 -46.47 26.56
N TYR A 609 -15.24 -47.45 27.28
CA TYR A 609 -15.59 -48.73 26.72
C TYR A 609 -16.72 -48.55 25.72
N ALA A 610 -16.50 -48.99 24.48
CA ALA A 610 -17.53 -49.04 23.45
C ALA A 610 -17.60 -50.48 22.93
N ASP A 611 -18.78 -51.08 23.01
CA ASP A 611 -19.05 -52.45 22.56
C ASP A 611 -18.65 -52.62 21.07
N GLY A 612 -17.77 -53.56 20.82
CA GLY A 612 -17.51 -54.09 19.51
C GLY A 612 -16.29 -53.51 18.75
N ASN A 613 -15.55 -52.55 19.26
CA ASN A 613 -14.39 -52.01 18.52
C ASN A 613 -13.06 -52.70 18.89
N GLY A 614 -12.67 -53.65 18.06
CA GLY A 614 -11.31 -54.22 18.03
C GLY A 614 -10.20 -53.28 17.58
N SER A 615 -10.39 -51.93 17.67
CA SER A 615 -9.41 -50.99 17.22
C SER A 615 -8.10 -51.11 18.00
N ILE A 616 -7.01 -51.27 17.26
CA ILE A 616 -5.62 -51.27 17.78
C ILE A 616 -5.29 -49.83 18.13
N VAL A 617 -4.99 -49.57 19.39
CA VAL A 617 -4.58 -48.24 19.87
C VAL A 617 -3.07 -48.22 20.03
N VAL A 618 -2.41 -47.24 19.40
CA VAL A 618 -0.96 -47.04 19.40
C VAL A 618 -0.62 -45.82 20.25
N CYS A 619 0.42 -45.89 21.05
CA CYS A 619 0.94 -44.74 21.79
C CYS A 619 1.47 -43.68 20.83
N GLN A 620 0.98 -42.46 20.90
CA GLN A 620 1.40 -41.39 20.04
C GLN A 620 2.89 -41.01 20.23
N ASN A 621 3.42 -41.20 21.44
CA ASN A 621 4.80 -40.82 21.77
C ASN A 621 5.83 -41.93 21.44
N CYS A 622 5.59 -43.17 21.82
CA CYS A 622 6.54 -44.27 21.62
C CYS A 622 6.11 -45.27 20.54
N LYS A 623 4.97 -45.02 19.87
CA LYS A 623 4.41 -45.83 18.78
C LYS A 623 4.15 -47.31 19.11
N ARG A 624 4.18 -47.68 20.38
CA ARG A 624 3.87 -49.04 20.84
C ARG A 624 2.36 -49.28 20.90
N LEU A 625 1.98 -50.49 20.66
CA LEU A 625 0.59 -50.95 20.82
C LEU A 625 0.22 -50.90 22.30
N PHE A 626 -0.93 -50.29 22.62
CA PHE A 626 -1.48 -50.33 23.97
C PHE A 626 -2.02 -51.74 24.28
N LYS A 627 -1.64 -52.24 25.44
CA LYS A 627 -2.36 -53.37 26.01
C LYS A 627 -3.67 -52.86 26.60
N LYS A 628 -4.79 -53.46 26.19
CA LYS A 628 -6.10 -53.10 26.74
C LYS A 628 -6.32 -53.84 28.07
N PHE A 629 -6.68 -53.08 29.08
CA PHE A 629 -7.13 -53.61 30.36
C PHE A 629 -8.54 -53.06 30.60
N VAL A 630 -9.42 -53.90 31.13
CA VAL A 630 -10.76 -53.47 31.57
C VAL A 630 -10.65 -53.20 33.07
N VAL A 631 -11.00 -52.00 33.47
CA VAL A 631 -11.05 -51.61 34.90
C VAL A 631 -12.53 -51.64 35.30
N TYR A 632 -12.82 -52.36 36.34
CA TYR A 632 -14.15 -52.39 36.97
C TYR A 632 -14.08 -51.56 38.26
N GLU A 633 -15.12 -50.79 38.53
CA GLU A 633 -15.42 -50.31 39.88
C GLU A 633 -16.16 -51.35 40.67
#